data_51dacc7ac509ec6feb6c62db3c7c5aef
#
_entry.id   51dacc7ac509ec6feb6c62db3c7c5aef
#
_cell.length_a   1.000
_cell.length_b   1.000
_cell.length_c   1.000
_cell.angle_alpha   90.00
_cell.angle_beta   90.00
_cell.angle_gamma   90.00
#
_symmetry.space_group_name_H-M   'P 1'
#
loop_
_entity.id
_entity.type
_entity.pdbx_description
1 polymer ?
#
loop_
_entity_poly.entity_id
_entity_poly.type
_entity_poly.pdbx_seq_one_letter_code
_entity_poly.pdbx_strand_id
1 'polypeptide(L)'
;TELLRMIDNFGLDFAQLEPEACDMPFGFGSGGGVIFGVTGGVTEAVLRRLSPDHSKETMREISECGVRGDEGIKEFTVPYKGMDINVCVASGLANARTVMERVKNGEANYHLIEVMACRRGCIMGGGQPVRAGDRTKAARAKGLYNADNTMLIKKSDENPMVLELYQGLLKGKEHKLLHNDFY
;
A
#
# COMPACT_ATOMS: atom_id res chain seq x y z
N THR A 1 -3.94 19.00 -2.43
CA THR A 1 -4.69 20.30 -2.51
C THR A 1 -3.74 21.45 -2.78
N GLU A 2 -2.66 21.59 -2.02
CA GLU A 2 -1.71 22.71 -2.17
C GLU A 2 -1.02 22.68 -3.54
N LEU A 3 -0.50 21.53 -3.97
CA LEU A 3 0.09 21.37 -5.29
C LEU A 3 -0.90 21.74 -6.41
N LEU A 4 -2.17 21.31 -6.31
CA LEU A 4 -3.18 21.68 -7.30
C LEU A 4 -3.40 23.19 -7.34
N ARG A 5 -3.46 23.85 -6.19
CA ARG A 5 -3.56 25.33 -6.13
C ARG A 5 -2.34 26.00 -6.76
N MET A 6 -1.15 25.46 -6.57
CA MET A 6 0.05 25.99 -7.23
C MET A 6 -0.05 25.85 -8.74
N ILE A 7 -0.44 24.68 -9.25
CA ILE A 7 -0.66 24.44 -10.68
C ILE A 7 -1.66 25.46 -11.25
N ASP A 8 -2.81 25.63 -10.58
CA ASP A 8 -3.84 26.58 -10.98
C ASP A 8 -3.33 28.03 -10.96
N ASN A 9 -2.63 28.43 -9.89
CA ASN A 9 -2.10 29.79 -9.74
C ASN A 9 -1.04 30.17 -10.79
N PHE A 10 -0.25 29.18 -11.23
CA PHE A 10 0.73 29.36 -12.31
C PHE A 10 0.12 29.22 -13.71
N GLY A 11 -1.18 28.92 -13.81
CA GLY A 11 -1.88 28.73 -15.08
C GLY A 11 -1.36 27.55 -15.90
N LEU A 12 -0.85 26.50 -15.22
CA LEU A 12 -0.29 25.32 -15.89
C LEU A 12 -1.41 24.36 -16.31
N ASP A 13 -1.43 23.99 -17.59
CA ASP A 13 -2.26 22.87 -18.07
C ASP A 13 -1.52 21.54 -17.82
N PHE A 14 -1.84 20.89 -16.70
CA PHE A 14 -1.19 19.65 -16.29
C PHE A 14 -1.32 18.53 -17.34
N ALA A 15 -2.39 18.53 -18.13
CA ALA A 15 -2.62 17.51 -19.16
C ALA A 15 -1.69 17.68 -20.39
N GLN A 16 -1.12 18.87 -20.58
CA GLN A 16 -0.23 19.18 -21.68
C GLN A 16 1.26 19.14 -21.32
N LEU A 17 1.58 18.84 -20.05
CA LEU A 17 2.98 18.74 -19.63
C LEU A 17 3.64 17.49 -20.22
N GLU A 18 4.85 17.65 -20.75
CA GLU A 18 5.68 16.53 -21.17
C GLU A 18 6.11 15.71 -19.95
N PRO A 19 6.01 14.36 -20.00
CA PRO A 19 6.49 13.50 -18.92
C PRO A 19 8.01 13.55 -18.83
N GLU A 20 8.52 13.71 -17.60
CA GLU A 20 9.96 13.61 -17.32
C GLU A 20 10.25 12.48 -16.34
N ALA A 21 11.47 11.93 -16.40
CA ALA A 21 11.93 10.95 -15.43
C ALA A 21 12.26 11.63 -14.09
N CYS A 22 11.96 10.95 -12.99
CA CYS A 22 12.39 11.40 -11.66
C CYS A 22 13.91 11.30 -11.51
N ASP A 23 14.48 12.20 -10.68
CA ASP A 23 15.90 12.15 -10.34
C ASP A 23 16.28 10.84 -9.65
N MET A 24 17.48 10.35 -9.97
CA MET A 24 18.03 9.18 -9.31
C MET A 24 18.47 9.52 -7.86
N PRO A 25 18.34 8.57 -6.88
CA PRO A 25 18.08 7.14 -7.05
C PRO A 25 16.59 6.77 -7.07
N PHE A 26 15.66 7.70 -6.98
CA PHE A 26 14.23 7.41 -6.80
C PHE A 26 13.46 7.25 -8.12
N GLY A 27 14.17 7.13 -9.25
CA GLY A 27 13.56 6.99 -10.59
C GLY A 27 12.80 5.68 -10.83
N PHE A 28 12.98 4.67 -9.98
CA PHE A 28 12.30 3.38 -10.12
C PHE A 28 11.36 3.11 -8.94
N GLY A 29 10.07 3.01 -9.23
CA GLY A 29 9.07 2.54 -8.29
C GLY A 29 8.70 1.08 -8.50
N SER A 30 7.94 0.52 -7.56
CA SER A 30 7.32 -0.79 -7.69
C SER A 30 5.80 -0.68 -7.56
N GLY A 31 5.08 -1.60 -8.23
CA GLY A 31 3.63 -1.67 -8.10
C GLY A 31 3.19 -1.84 -6.65
N GLY A 32 3.91 -2.68 -5.88
CA GLY A 32 3.67 -2.85 -4.44
C GLY A 32 3.74 -1.53 -3.67
N GLY A 33 4.70 -0.64 -3.99
CA GLY A 33 4.79 0.67 -3.34
C GLY A 33 3.67 1.63 -3.75
N VAL A 34 3.25 1.59 -5.02
CA VAL A 34 2.19 2.46 -5.54
C VAL A 34 0.85 2.21 -4.86
N ILE A 35 0.49 0.94 -4.62
CA ILE A 35 -0.81 0.58 -4.04
C ILE A 35 -0.93 0.86 -2.54
N PHE A 36 0.11 1.31 -1.86
CA PHE A 36 0.06 1.69 -0.43
C PHE A 36 -0.97 2.78 -0.14
N GLY A 37 -1.35 3.57 -1.12
CA GLY A 37 -2.35 4.63 -0.98
C GLY A 37 -3.78 4.13 -0.73
N VAL A 38 -4.08 2.87 -1.01
CA VAL A 38 -5.40 2.25 -0.77
C VAL A 38 -5.38 1.34 0.46
N THR A 39 -6.54 1.20 1.11
CA THR A 39 -6.68 0.25 2.23
C THR A 39 -6.54 -1.19 1.72
N GLY A 40 -5.67 -1.96 2.34
CA GLY A 40 -5.28 -3.31 1.91
C GLY A 40 -4.05 -3.32 1.00
N GLY A 41 -3.57 -2.16 0.53
CA GLY A 41 -2.44 -2.09 -0.40
C GLY A 41 -1.12 -2.51 0.23
N VAL A 42 -0.88 -2.19 1.49
CA VAL A 42 0.31 -2.65 2.23
C VAL A 42 0.25 -4.17 2.41
N THR A 43 -0.90 -4.68 2.83
CA THR A 43 -1.13 -6.13 2.95
C THR A 43 -0.93 -6.84 1.62
N GLU A 44 -1.48 -6.31 0.53
CA GLU A 44 -1.28 -6.88 -0.81
C GLU A 44 0.20 -6.92 -1.19
N ALA A 45 0.97 -5.87 -0.89
CA ALA A 45 2.42 -5.85 -1.14
C ALA A 45 3.16 -6.93 -0.31
N VAL A 46 2.77 -7.13 0.96
CA VAL A 46 3.31 -8.21 1.80
C VAL A 46 2.98 -9.58 1.22
N LEU A 47 1.73 -9.81 0.81
CA LEU A 47 1.32 -11.08 0.20
C LEU A 47 2.07 -11.36 -1.11
N ARG A 48 2.28 -10.34 -1.94
CA ARG A 48 3.13 -10.44 -3.14
C ARG A 48 4.56 -10.86 -2.79
N ARG A 49 5.13 -10.30 -1.72
CA ARG A 49 6.47 -10.67 -1.23
C ARG A 49 6.54 -12.11 -0.75
N LEU A 50 5.50 -12.61 -0.11
CA LEU A 50 5.42 -13.99 0.37
C LEU A 50 5.23 -15.01 -0.76
N SER A 51 4.67 -14.59 -1.90
CA SER A 51 4.46 -15.47 -3.05
C SER A 51 5.79 -15.86 -3.69
N PRO A 52 5.97 -17.15 -4.05
CA PRO A 52 7.21 -17.64 -4.65
C PRO A 52 7.36 -17.25 -6.13
N ASP A 53 6.28 -16.92 -6.83
CA ASP A 53 6.30 -16.62 -8.24
C ASP A 53 5.83 -15.19 -8.57
N HIS A 54 5.93 -14.81 -9.84
CA HIS A 54 5.64 -13.49 -10.37
C HIS A 54 4.58 -13.54 -11.49
N SER A 55 3.91 -14.69 -11.63
CA SER A 55 2.92 -14.86 -12.69
C SER A 55 1.78 -13.85 -12.55
N LYS A 56 1.18 -13.48 -13.67
CA LYS A 56 -0.01 -12.61 -13.66
C LYS A 56 -1.17 -13.28 -12.93
N GLU A 57 -1.25 -14.62 -13.02
CA GLU A 57 -2.24 -15.42 -12.31
C GLU A 57 -2.10 -15.25 -10.79
N THR A 58 -0.93 -15.49 -10.24
CA THR A 58 -0.68 -15.32 -8.81
C THR A 58 -0.92 -13.88 -8.34
N MET A 59 -0.50 -12.88 -9.10
CA MET A 59 -0.76 -11.47 -8.76
C MET A 59 -2.27 -11.17 -8.74
N ARG A 60 -3.02 -11.78 -9.64
CA ARG A 60 -4.48 -11.67 -9.69
C ARG A 60 -5.13 -12.37 -8.50
N GLU A 61 -4.77 -13.61 -8.20
CA GLU A 61 -5.26 -14.37 -7.04
C GLU A 61 -5.04 -13.59 -5.75
N ILE A 62 -3.84 -13.02 -5.54
CA ILE A 62 -3.56 -12.17 -4.39
C ILE A 62 -4.49 -10.94 -4.36
N SER A 63 -4.73 -10.30 -5.48
CA SER A 63 -5.61 -9.14 -5.54
C SER A 63 -7.09 -9.46 -5.27
N GLU A 64 -7.50 -10.70 -5.49
CA GLU A 64 -8.87 -11.20 -5.34
C GLU A 64 -9.10 -11.97 -4.01
N CYS A 65 -8.07 -12.21 -3.20
CA CYS A 65 -8.16 -12.99 -1.96
C CYS A 65 -8.96 -12.33 -0.82
N GLY A 66 -9.56 -11.15 -1.04
CA GLY A 66 -10.28 -10.37 -0.03
C GLY A 66 -9.52 -9.15 0.47
N VAL A 67 -8.27 -8.94 0.01
CA VAL A 67 -7.44 -7.79 0.40
C VAL A 67 -8.00 -6.46 -0.13
N ARG A 68 -8.58 -6.46 -1.32
CA ARG A 68 -9.23 -5.29 -1.93
C ARG A 68 -10.69 -5.21 -1.51
N GLY A 69 -11.21 -4.00 -1.38
CA GLY A 69 -12.60 -3.75 -0.99
C GLY A 69 -12.74 -2.51 -0.13
N ASP A 70 -13.98 -2.14 0.17
CA ASP A 70 -14.36 -0.89 0.84
C ASP A 70 -14.79 -1.07 2.28
N GLU A 71 -14.84 -2.30 2.77
CA GLU A 71 -15.22 -2.63 4.13
C GLU A 71 -14.25 -1.99 5.13
N GLY A 72 -14.79 -1.55 6.25
CA GLY A 72 -13.99 -0.92 7.31
C GLY A 72 -13.05 -1.91 8.00
N ILE A 73 -13.47 -3.17 8.09
CA ILE A 73 -12.67 -4.30 8.56
C ILE A 73 -12.83 -5.41 7.53
N LYS A 74 -11.72 -5.92 7.01
CA LYS A 74 -11.67 -7.06 6.10
C LYS A 74 -10.87 -8.16 6.76
N GLU A 75 -11.40 -9.36 6.75
CA GLU A 75 -10.77 -10.54 7.34
C GLU A 75 -10.76 -11.65 6.30
N PHE A 76 -9.61 -12.26 6.10
CA PHE A 76 -9.45 -13.35 5.15
C PHE A 76 -8.24 -14.20 5.52
N THR A 77 -8.16 -15.39 4.94
CA THR A 77 -7.09 -16.35 5.19
C THR A 77 -6.35 -16.64 3.88
N VAL A 78 -5.03 -16.72 3.94
CA VAL A 78 -4.16 -17.02 2.80
C VAL A 78 -3.27 -18.22 3.15
N PRO A 79 -3.22 -19.27 2.31
CA PRO A 79 -2.32 -20.38 2.52
C PRO A 79 -0.86 -19.95 2.27
N TYR A 80 0.04 -20.30 3.20
CA TYR A 80 1.46 -20.02 3.07
C TYR A 80 2.29 -21.13 3.71
N LYS A 81 3.13 -21.82 2.92
CA LYS A 81 4.03 -22.90 3.38
C LYS A 81 3.34 -23.96 4.25
N GLY A 82 2.13 -24.36 3.88
CA GLY A 82 1.35 -25.38 4.59
C GLY A 82 0.65 -24.90 5.86
N MET A 83 0.63 -23.59 6.11
CA MET A 83 -0.12 -22.96 7.20
C MET A 83 -1.13 -21.96 6.64
N ASP A 84 -2.20 -21.77 7.37
CA ASP A 84 -3.18 -20.73 7.07
C ASP A 84 -2.81 -19.41 7.78
N ILE A 85 -2.56 -18.37 7.01
CA ILE A 85 -2.25 -17.04 7.50
C ILE A 85 -3.54 -16.23 7.59
N ASN A 86 -3.98 -15.96 8.80
CA ASN A 86 -5.13 -15.10 9.07
C ASN A 86 -4.73 -13.63 8.99
N VAL A 87 -5.41 -12.88 8.17
CA VAL A 87 -5.10 -11.49 7.85
C VAL A 87 -6.29 -10.60 8.17
N CYS A 88 -6.01 -9.43 8.75
CA CYS A 88 -7.01 -8.40 8.98
C CYS A 88 -6.54 -7.06 8.42
N VAL A 89 -7.43 -6.34 7.75
CA VAL A 89 -7.21 -4.98 7.28
C VAL A 89 -8.23 -4.06 7.93
N ALA A 90 -7.77 -3.15 8.79
CA ALA A 90 -8.61 -2.19 9.50
C ALA A 90 -8.43 -0.78 8.92
N SER A 91 -9.50 -0.20 8.42
CA SER A 91 -9.54 1.14 7.82
C SER A 91 -10.18 2.13 8.79
N GLY A 92 -9.37 3.02 9.34
CA GLY A 92 -9.75 4.00 10.35
C GLY A 92 -9.49 3.52 11.78
N LEU A 93 -9.14 4.44 12.68
CA LEU A 93 -8.73 4.12 14.05
C LEU A 93 -9.85 3.51 14.91
N ALA A 94 -11.12 3.83 14.63
CA ALA A 94 -12.24 3.20 15.33
C ALA A 94 -12.32 1.70 15.03
N ASN A 95 -12.14 1.32 13.77
CA ASN A 95 -12.09 -0.08 13.35
C ASN A 95 -10.86 -0.79 13.91
N ALA A 96 -9.71 -0.11 13.94
CA ALA A 96 -8.50 -0.64 14.56
C ALA A 96 -8.74 -0.96 16.05
N ARG A 97 -9.41 -0.06 16.79
CA ARG A 97 -9.78 -0.30 18.19
C ARG A 97 -10.64 -1.58 18.33
N THR A 98 -11.68 -1.71 17.51
CA THR A 98 -12.53 -2.90 17.51
C THR A 98 -11.73 -4.19 17.28
N VAL A 99 -10.81 -4.18 16.30
CA VAL A 99 -9.93 -5.33 16.02
C VAL A 99 -9.04 -5.64 17.22
N MET A 100 -8.44 -4.63 17.83
CA MET A 100 -7.57 -4.80 19.01
C MET A 100 -8.34 -5.35 20.22
N GLU A 101 -9.56 -4.88 20.45
CA GLU A 101 -10.44 -5.39 21.53
C GLU A 101 -10.79 -6.86 21.32
N ARG A 102 -11.13 -7.26 20.09
CA ARG A 102 -11.40 -8.67 19.73
C ARG A 102 -10.17 -9.56 19.96
N VAL A 103 -8.99 -9.11 19.57
CA VAL A 103 -7.73 -9.85 19.82
C VAL A 103 -7.45 -9.95 21.31
N LYS A 104 -7.61 -8.85 22.07
CA LYS A 104 -7.40 -8.84 23.52
C LYS A 104 -8.34 -9.78 24.28
N ASN A 105 -9.58 -9.88 23.79
CA ASN A 105 -10.61 -10.78 24.39
C ASN A 105 -10.44 -12.24 23.96
N GLY A 106 -9.50 -12.55 23.07
CA GLY A 106 -9.32 -13.90 22.52
C GLY A 106 -10.38 -14.30 21.49
N GLU A 107 -11.16 -13.35 20.99
CA GLU A 107 -12.24 -13.58 19.99
C GLU A 107 -11.67 -13.67 18.56
N ALA A 108 -10.45 -13.19 18.33
CA ALA A 108 -9.78 -13.21 17.03
C ALA A 108 -8.27 -13.41 17.18
N ASN A 109 -7.68 -14.09 16.20
CA ASN A 109 -6.25 -14.34 16.13
C ASN A 109 -5.76 -14.11 14.69
N TYR A 110 -4.91 -13.09 14.50
CA TYR A 110 -4.35 -12.71 13.21
C TYR A 110 -2.84 -12.84 13.23
N HIS A 111 -2.28 -13.25 12.09
CA HIS A 111 -0.83 -13.26 11.84
C HIS A 111 -0.35 -11.92 11.26
N LEU A 112 -1.25 -11.21 10.57
CA LEU A 112 -0.98 -9.89 10.00
C LEU A 112 -2.19 -8.98 10.20
N ILE A 113 -1.96 -7.78 10.73
CA ILE A 113 -2.98 -6.73 10.84
C ILE A 113 -2.45 -5.48 10.17
N GLU A 114 -3.13 -5.03 9.11
CA GLU A 114 -2.91 -3.70 8.54
C GLU A 114 -3.85 -2.68 9.19
N VAL A 115 -3.30 -1.57 9.63
CA VAL A 115 -4.08 -0.44 10.14
C VAL A 115 -3.83 0.80 9.29
N MET A 116 -4.89 1.30 8.66
CA MET A 116 -4.86 2.61 8.00
C MET A 116 -5.53 3.64 8.90
N ALA A 117 -4.77 4.62 9.41
CA ALA A 117 -5.30 5.67 10.29
C ALA A 117 -6.39 6.51 9.58
N CYS A 118 -6.15 6.87 8.33
CA CYS A 118 -7.14 7.51 7.48
C CYS A 118 -8.17 6.48 6.99
N ARG A 119 -9.44 6.73 7.28
CA ARG A 119 -10.52 5.89 6.74
C ARG A 119 -10.46 5.89 5.22
N ARG A 120 -10.51 4.71 4.61
CA ARG A 120 -10.43 4.48 3.15
C ARG A 120 -9.03 4.65 2.54
N GLY A 121 -7.98 4.77 3.37
CA GLY A 121 -6.60 4.92 2.91
C GLY A 121 -6.19 6.34 2.56
N CYS A 122 -4.94 6.52 2.13
CA CYS A 122 -4.34 7.83 1.84
C CYS A 122 -5.03 8.56 0.66
N ILE A 123 -5.64 7.83 -0.26
CA ILE A 123 -6.41 8.40 -1.38
C ILE A 123 -7.61 9.26 -0.92
N MET A 124 -8.07 9.08 0.31
CA MET A 124 -9.14 9.85 0.94
C MET A 124 -8.68 10.56 2.21
N GLY A 125 -7.39 10.58 2.48
CA GLY A 125 -6.78 11.16 3.66
C GLY A 125 -6.69 12.69 3.63
N GLY A 126 -6.13 13.25 4.71
CA GLY A 126 -5.86 14.68 4.82
C GLY A 126 -4.94 15.17 3.71
N GLY A 127 -5.15 16.39 3.24
CA GLY A 127 -4.41 16.96 2.11
C GLY A 127 -4.97 16.62 0.73
N GLN A 128 -5.83 15.62 0.61
CA GLN A 128 -6.55 15.36 -0.64
C GLN A 128 -7.63 16.40 -0.89
N PRO A 129 -7.92 16.79 -2.16
CA PRO A 129 -9.02 17.70 -2.48
C PRO A 129 -10.36 17.18 -1.97
N VAL A 130 -11.08 18.04 -1.24
CA VAL A 130 -12.35 17.69 -0.56
C VAL A 130 -13.51 17.61 -1.55
N ARG A 131 -13.42 16.78 -2.56
CA ARG A 131 -14.57 16.37 -3.36
C ARG A 131 -14.85 14.91 -3.03
N ALA A 132 -15.50 14.73 -1.90
CA ALA A 132 -15.69 13.41 -1.34
C ALA A 132 -16.98 12.76 -1.81
N GLY A 133 -16.85 11.71 -2.58
CA GLY A 133 -17.93 10.77 -2.91
C GLY A 133 -17.32 9.43 -3.28
N ASP A 134 -18.13 8.39 -3.23
CA ASP A 134 -17.66 7.03 -3.56
C ASP A 134 -17.11 6.92 -4.98
N ARG A 135 -17.65 7.70 -5.93
CA ARG A 135 -17.11 7.80 -7.29
C ARG A 135 -15.67 8.34 -7.32
N THR A 136 -15.37 9.37 -6.52
CA THR A 136 -14.03 9.94 -6.42
C THR A 136 -13.05 8.94 -5.83
N LYS A 137 -13.45 8.21 -4.80
CA LYS A 137 -12.65 7.15 -4.21
C LYS A 137 -12.33 6.07 -5.23
N ALA A 138 -13.36 5.54 -5.89
CA ALA A 138 -13.18 4.50 -6.90
C ALA A 138 -12.25 4.94 -8.04
N ALA A 139 -12.37 6.19 -8.52
CA ALA A 139 -11.50 6.74 -9.54
C ALA A 139 -10.05 6.85 -9.07
N ARG A 140 -9.81 7.32 -7.85
CA ARG A 140 -8.46 7.42 -7.26
C ARG A 140 -7.84 6.03 -7.05
N ALA A 141 -8.59 5.08 -6.50
CA ALA A 141 -8.13 3.69 -6.34
C ALA A 141 -7.80 3.05 -7.69
N LYS A 142 -8.67 3.24 -8.69
CA LYS A 142 -8.42 2.77 -10.06
C LYS A 142 -7.14 3.37 -10.65
N GLY A 143 -6.87 4.65 -10.38
CA GLY A 143 -5.62 5.30 -10.80
C GLY A 143 -4.39 4.60 -10.25
N LEU A 144 -4.36 4.27 -8.95
CA LEU A 144 -3.25 3.55 -8.33
C LEU A 144 -3.12 2.11 -8.86
N TYR A 145 -4.22 1.39 -9.03
CA TYR A 145 -4.19 0.04 -9.59
C TYR A 145 -3.78 0.03 -11.07
N ASN A 146 -4.16 1.05 -11.85
CA ASN A 146 -3.68 1.18 -13.22
C ASN A 146 -2.16 1.45 -13.25
N ALA A 147 -1.66 2.32 -12.38
CA ALA A 147 -0.23 2.57 -12.25
C ALA A 147 0.51 1.29 -11.86
N ASP A 148 0.03 0.54 -10.85
CA ASP A 148 0.57 -0.78 -10.50
C ASP A 148 0.59 -1.72 -11.72
N ASN A 149 -0.49 -1.78 -12.49
CA ASN A 149 -0.58 -2.66 -13.66
C ASN A 149 0.47 -2.34 -14.73
N THR A 150 0.87 -1.08 -14.87
CA THR A 150 1.90 -0.65 -15.83
C THR A 150 3.33 -0.81 -15.32
N MET A 151 3.54 -0.94 -14.00
CA MET A 151 4.86 -1.14 -13.41
C MET A 151 5.43 -2.50 -13.79
N LEU A 152 6.69 -2.54 -14.21
CA LEU A 152 7.43 -3.78 -14.50
C LEU A 152 7.75 -4.53 -13.20
N ILE A 153 8.19 -3.80 -12.18
CA ILE A 153 8.52 -4.34 -10.87
C ILE A 153 7.24 -4.40 -10.03
N LYS A 154 6.80 -5.59 -9.64
CA LYS A 154 5.59 -5.78 -8.84
C LYS A 154 5.85 -5.84 -7.34
N LYS A 155 7.00 -6.35 -6.95
CA LYS A 155 7.41 -6.53 -5.56
C LYS A 155 8.49 -5.52 -5.20
N SER A 156 8.37 -4.89 -4.04
CA SER A 156 9.31 -3.84 -3.62
C SER A 156 10.72 -4.38 -3.35
N ASP A 157 10.83 -5.64 -2.95
CA ASP A 157 12.10 -6.33 -2.71
C ASP A 157 12.85 -6.75 -3.98
N GLU A 158 12.27 -6.53 -5.14
CA GLU A 158 12.91 -6.72 -6.45
C GLU A 158 13.37 -5.39 -7.06
N ASN A 159 13.07 -4.29 -6.41
CA ASN A 159 13.52 -2.99 -6.87
C ASN A 159 15.05 -2.88 -6.72
N PRO A 160 15.81 -2.71 -7.83
CA PRO A 160 17.26 -2.67 -7.78
C PRO A 160 17.81 -1.55 -6.88
N MET A 161 17.10 -0.43 -6.77
CA MET A 161 17.50 0.66 -5.88
C MET A 161 17.36 0.26 -4.40
N VAL A 162 16.30 -0.48 -4.06
CA VAL A 162 16.12 -1.01 -2.71
C VAL A 162 17.19 -2.05 -2.39
N LEU A 163 17.47 -2.95 -3.33
CA LEU A 163 18.52 -3.96 -3.18
C LEU A 163 19.90 -3.32 -2.99
N GLU A 164 20.23 -2.29 -3.76
CA GLU A 164 21.49 -1.54 -3.62
C GLU A 164 21.60 -0.88 -2.24
N LEU A 165 20.53 -0.26 -1.74
CA LEU A 165 20.51 0.32 -0.40
C LEU A 165 20.80 -0.73 0.69
N TYR A 166 20.17 -1.90 0.63
CA TYR A 166 20.36 -2.96 1.61
C TYR A 166 21.74 -3.62 1.50
N GLN A 167 22.29 -3.75 0.29
CA GLN A 167 23.62 -4.30 0.06
C GLN A 167 24.75 -3.29 0.37
N GLY A 168 24.45 -2.01 0.32
CA GLY A 168 25.40 -0.91 0.53
C GLY A 168 25.19 -0.16 1.84
N LEU A 169 24.51 0.97 1.80
CA LEU A 169 24.37 1.93 2.90
C LEU A 169 23.78 1.34 4.17
N LEU A 170 22.77 0.49 4.03
CA LEU A 170 22.05 -0.13 5.16
C LEU A 170 22.73 -1.41 5.66
N LYS A 171 23.64 -2.02 4.92
CA LYS A 171 24.22 -3.32 5.22
C LYS A 171 24.76 -3.40 6.66
N GLY A 172 24.16 -4.30 7.46
CA GLY A 172 24.47 -4.49 8.88
C GLY A 172 24.04 -3.35 9.80
N LYS A 173 23.26 -2.40 9.29
CA LYS A 173 22.72 -1.27 10.05
C LYS A 173 21.20 -1.18 9.96
N GLU A 174 20.56 -2.13 9.31
CA GLU A 174 19.14 -2.13 8.99
C GLU A 174 18.31 -1.94 10.25
N HIS A 175 18.58 -2.74 11.28
CA HIS A 175 17.85 -2.64 12.55
C HIS A 175 18.04 -1.27 13.21
N LYS A 176 19.28 -0.77 13.26
CA LYS A 176 19.60 0.50 13.90
C LYS A 176 18.98 1.72 13.19
N LEU A 177 18.89 1.67 11.85
CA LEU A 177 18.45 2.83 11.05
C LEU A 177 16.96 2.78 10.73
N LEU A 178 16.35 1.58 10.66
CA LEU A 178 14.98 1.42 10.22
C LEU A 178 14.00 1.06 11.36
N HIS A 179 14.52 0.74 12.55
CA HIS A 179 13.73 0.47 13.73
C HIS A 179 14.04 1.46 14.83
N ASN A 180 13.00 1.99 15.45
CA ASN A 180 13.10 2.81 16.65
C ASN A 180 12.39 2.10 17.79
N ASP A 181 13.11 1.87 18.88
CA ASP A 181 12.51 1.47 20.15
C ASP A 181 12.07 2.75 20.86
N PHE A 182 10.77 2.93 21.02
CA PHE A 182 10.19 4.08 21.72
C PHE A 182 9.98 3.84 23.24
N TYR A 183 10.56 2.77 23.79
CA TYR A 183 10.44 2.37 25.18
C TYR A 183 11.80 2.12 25.82
#